data_c0354ccecc6e587f4dd15f13d17c188b
#
_entry.id   c0354ccecc6e587f4dd15f13d17c188b
#
_cell.length_a   1.000
_cell.length_b   1.000
_cell.length_c   1.000
_cell.angle_alpha   90.00
_cell.angle_beta   90.00
_cell.angle_gamma   90.00
#
_symmetry.space_group_name_H-M   'P 1'
#
loop_
_entity.id
_entity.type
_entity.pdbx_description
1 polymer ?
#
loop_
_entity_poly.entity_id
_entity_poly.type
_entity_poly.pdbx_seq_one_letter_code
_entity_poly.pdbx_strand_id
1 'polypeptide(L)'
;MSEPVDVLVLGGGPSALCIASELNQRGVAVAAIARDPVDDPWPNTYGIWANELKAVGLEQLLEHRWSDTVSYFGKGGSTAQDQSHAHGIDYGLFDRAALQRHWLERADGVVWHQDTVERVDVNGSTTNVCCASGTTLQARLVIDASGSRTPHIRRPDQGPVAGQAAYGVVGRFSKPPIEPGRFVLMDYRCDHLSEEQRSEPPTFLYA
;
A
#
# COMPACT_ATOMS: atom_id res chain seq x y z
N MET A 1 32.68 -14.37 5.34
CA MET A 1 31.66 -13.30 5.19
C MET A 1 31.26 -13.34 3.72
N SER A 2 29.98 -13.46 3.43
CA SER A 2 29.47 -13.36 2.06
C SER A 2 29.72 -11.94 1.50
N GLU A 3 29.94 -11.84 0.19
CA GLU A 3 30.06 -10.53 -0.44
C GLU A 3 28.76 -9.73 -0.23
N PRO A 4 28.84 -8.39 -0.02
CA PRO A 4 27.68 -7.58 0.15
C PRO A 4 26.81 -7.58 -1.13
N VAL A 5 25.50 -7.71 -0.99
CA VAL A 5 24.58 -7.55 -2.13
C VAL A 5 24.48 -6.06 -2.51
N ASP A 6 24.12 -5.78 -3.75
CA ASP A 6 23.95 -4.39 -4.18
C ASP A 6 22.80 -3.74 -3.43
N VAL A 7 21.65 -4.41 -3.36
CA VAL A 7 20.45 -3.90 -2.70
C VAL A 7 19.84 -4.96 -1.79
N LEU A 8 19.49 -4.56 -0.57
CA LEU A 8 18.70 -5.33 0.38
C LEU A 8 17.37 -4.64 0.64
N VAL A 9 16.27 -5.33 0.34
CA VAL A 9 14.91 -4.82 0.53
C VAL A 9 14.32 -5.40 1.82
N LEU A 10 13.77 -4.54 2.68
CA LEU A 10 13.11 -4.95 3.92
C LEU A 10 11.60 -4.92 3.74
N GLY A 11 10.94 -6.07 3.88
CA GLY A 11 9.49 -6.24 3.77
C GLY A 11 9.08 -7.32 2.79
N GLY A 12 7.82 -7.78 2.87
CA GLY A 12 7.21 -8.78 1.97
C GLY A 12 5.90 -8.28 1.31
N GLY A 13 5.59 -6.99 1.46
CA GLY A 13 4.39 -6.38 0.88
C GLY A 13 4.56 -5.97 -0.59
N PRO A 14 3.51 -5.38 -1.21
CA PRO A 14 3.52 -5.01 -2.63
C PRO A 14 4.69 -4.12 -3.03
N SER A 15 5.05 -3.14 -2.21
CA SER A 15 6.18 -2.25 -2.50
C SER A 15 7.51 -2.99 -2.49
N ALA A 16 7.70 -3.90 -1.52
CA ALA A 16 8.92 -4.70 -1.44
C ALA A 16 9.07 -5.63 -2.64
N LEU A 17 8.00 -6.36 -3.01
CA LEU A 17 8.02 -7.24 -4.16
C LEU A 17 8.24 -6.48 -5.46
N CYS A 18 7.55 -5.37 -5.66
CA CYS A 18 7.70 -4.51 -6.84
C CYS A 18 9.15 -4.04 -6.99
N ILE A 19 9.73 -3.47 -5.95
CA ILE A 19 11.10 -2.94 -5.99
C ILE A 19 12.12 -4.07 -6.21
N ALA A 20 12.01 -5.17 -5.45
CA ALA A 20 12.92 -6.28 -5.56
C ALA A 20 12.90 -6.91 -6.95
N SER A 21 11.70 -7.15 -7.50
CA SER A 21 11.54 -7.75 -8.83
C SER A 21 12.04 -6.82 -9.94
N GLU A 22 11.70 -5.54 -9.89
CA GLU A 22 12.14 -4.58 -10.91
C GLU A 22 13.66 -4.35 -10.92
N LEU A 23 14.30 -4.37 -9.77
CA LEU A 23 15.77 -4.32 -9.69
C LEU A 23 16.41 -5.62 -10.20
N ASN A 24 15.84 -6.77 -9.81
CA ASN A 24 16.31 -8.08 -10.30
C ASN A 24 16.23 -8.17 -11.82
N GLN A 25 15.12 -7.74 -12.44
CA GLN A 25 14.95 -7.72 -13.90
C GLN A 25 15.97 -6.80 -14.61
N ARG A 26 16.59 -5.87 -13.90
CA ARG A 26 17.66 -4.99 -14.41
C ARG A 26 19.06 -5.49 -14.11
N GLY A 27 19.18 -6.72 -13.61
CA GLY A 27 20.46 -7.37 -13.32
C GLY A 27 21.15 -6.86 -12.06
N VAL A 28 20.45 -6.18 -11.16
CA VAL A 28 20.96 -5.78 -9.86
C VAL A 28 20.93 -6.98 -8.91
N ALA A 29 22.01 -7.21 -8.15
CA ALA A 29 22.07 -8.25 -7.14
C ALA A 29 21.19 -7.84 -5.94
N VAL A 30 20.01 -8.47 -5.80
CA VAL A 30 19.01 -8.16 -4.78
C VAL A 30 18.84 -9.32 -3.81
N ALA A 31 18.88 -9.00 -2.52
CA ALA A 31 18.32 -9.86 -1.48
C ALA A 31 17.15 -9.13 -0.80
N ALA A 32 16.29 -9.87 -0.13
CA ALA A 32 15.19 -9.30 0.61
C ALA A 32 14.95 -10.05 1.94
N ILE A 33 14.42 -9.35 2.94
CA ILE A 33 14.06 -9.92 4.23
C ILE A 33 12.56 -9.68 4.44
N ALA A 34 11.82 -10.76 4.65
CA ALA A 34 10.40 -10.71 4.99
C ALA A 34 10.15 -11.54 6.26
N ARG A 35 9.30 -11.03 7.16
CA ARG A 35 8.95 -11.74 8.39
C ARG A 35 8.18 -13.03 8.11
N ASP A 36 7.22 -12.92 7.21
CA ASP A 36 6.33 -14.01 6.81
C ASP A 36 6.76 -14.51 5.41
N PRO A 37 6.39 -15.74 5.01
CA PRO A 37 6.64 -16.22 3.65
C PRO A 37 6.13 -15.21 2.61
N VAL A 38 6.94 -14.94 1.61
CA VAL A 38 6.67 -13.87 0.62
C VAL A 38 5.51 -14.23 -0.31
N ASP A 39 5.16 -15.50 -0.40
CA ASP A 39 4.05 -16.06 -1.16
C ASP A 39 2.76 -16.20 -0.33
N ASP A 40 2.80 -15.93 0.98
CA ASP A 40 1.59 -15.85 1.79
C ASP A 40 0.64 -14.78 1.25
N PRO A 41 -0.67 -15.05 1.17
CA PRO A 41 -1.65 -14.11 0.64
C PRO A 41 -1.67 -12.80 1.42
N TRP A 42 -1.52 -11.67 0.72
CA TRP A 42 -1.63 -10.36 1.38
C TRP A 42 -3.02 -10.13 1.97
N PRO A 43 -3.13 -9.62 3.20
CA PRO A 43 -4.43 -9.45 3.87
C PRO A 43 -5.24 -8.25 3.36
N ASN A 44 -4.57 -7.23 2.81
CA ASN A 44 -5.19 -5.97 2.44
C ASN A 44 -5.64 -5.95 0.98
N THR A 45 -6.57 -5.07 0.66
CA THR A 45 -6.92 -4.69 -0.71
C THR A 45 -6.04 -3.49 -1.14
N TYR A 46 -5.79 -3.39 -2.45
CA TYR A 46 -4.95 -2.33 -3.01
C TYR A 46 -5.68 -1.67 -4.17
N GLY A 47 -5.90 -0.37 -4.01
CA GLY A 47 -6.50 0.46 -5.04
C GLY A 47 -5.50 1.46 -5.60
N ILE A 48 -5.77 1.96 -6.80
CA ILE A 48 -4.90 2.89 -7.52
C ILE A 48 -5.72 3.79 -8.46
N TRP A 49 -5.19 4.96 -8.77
CA TRP A 49 -5.66 5.74 -9.89
C TRP A 49 -5.29 5.02 -11.20
N ALA A 50 -6.29 4.48 -11.90
CA ALA A 50 -6.07 3.54 -13.00
C ALA A 50 -5.31 4.14 -14.20
N ASN A 51 -5.35 5.45 -14.36
CA ASN A 51 -4.62 6.14 -15.43
C ASN A 51 -3.10 5.99 -15.32
N GLU A 52 -2.58 5.81 -14.11
CA GLU A 52 -1.15 5.61 -13.88
C GLU A 52 -0.66 4.24 -14.36
N LEU A 53 -1.56 3.24 -14.35
CA LEU A 53 -1.21 1.86 -14.70
C LEU A 53 -0.89 1.68 -16.18
N LYS A 54 -1.45 2.50 -17.06
CA LYS A 54 -1.20 2.43 -18.50
C LYS A 54 0.28 2.65 -18.82
N ALA A 55 0.92 3.59 -18.12
CA ALA A 55 2.32 3.92 -18.33
C ALA A 55 3.27 2.78 -17.92
N VAL A 56 2.85 1.92 -17.01
CA VAL A 56 3.65 0.80 -16.47
C VAL A 56 3.14 -0.58 -16.91
N GLY A 57 2.08 -0.63 -17.73
CA GLY A 57 1.59 -1.88 -18.32
C GLY A 57 0.96 -2.84 -17.31
N LEU A 58 0.30 -2.35 -16.26
CA LEU A 58 -0.29 -3.18 -15.20
C LEU A 58 -1.82 -3.17 -15.19
N GLU A 59 -2.47 -2.61 -16.22
CA GLU A 59 -3.94 -2.50 -16.29
C GLU A 59 -4.65 -3.86 -16.23
N GLN A 60 -4.03 -4.91 -16.76
CA GLN A 60 -4.57 -6.27 -16.77
C GLN A 60 -4.61 -6.93 -15.38
N LEU A 61 -4.01 -6.31 -14.37
CA LEU A 61 -4.01 -6.80 -13.00
C LEU A 61 -5.16 -6.20 -12.16
N LEU A 62 -6.01 -5.37 -12.77
CA LEU A 62 -7.20 -4.85 -12.10
C LEU A 62 -8.32 -5.90 -12.09
N GLU A 63 -8.91 -6.12 -10.93
CA GLU A 63 -10.16 -6.87 -10.76
C GLU A 63 -11.37 -6.01 -11.13
N HIS A 64 -11.34 -4.73 -10.70
CA HIS A 64 -12.39 -3.75 -10.98
C HIS A 64 -11.80 -2.41 -11.40
N ARG A 65 -12.56 -1.69 -12.25
CA ARG A 65 -12.26 -0.32 -12.67
C ARG A 65 -13.53 0.49 -12.70
N TRP A 66 -13.53 1.65 -12.07
CA TRP A 66 -14.63 2.59 -12.04
C TRP A 66 -14.22 3.87 -12.76
N SER A 67 -15.01 4.27 -13.77
CA SER A 67 -14.76 5.48 -14.55
C SER A 67 -15.47 6.72 -14.00
N ASP A 68 -16.43 6.53 -13.11
CA ASP A 68 -17.16 7.62 -12.43
C ASP A 68 -16.73 7.68 -10.97
N THR A 69 -15.57 8.30 -10.71
CA THR A 69 -15.03 8.48 -9.35
C THR A 69 -15.42 9.85 -8.82
N VAL A 70 -16.10 9.85 -7.67
CA VAL A 70 -16.64 11.06 -7.05
C VAL A 70 -16.32 11.15 -5.57
N SER A 71 -16.35 12.37 -5.02
CA SER A 71 -16.37 12.64 -3.58
C SER A 71 -17.46 13.65 -3.25
N TYR A 72 -17.91 13.64 -1.99
CA TYR A 72 -18.84 14.60 -1.43
C TYR A 72 -18.16 15.24 -0.22
N PHE A 73 -17.87 16.53 -0.30
CA PHE A 73 -17.12 17.25 0.74
C PHE A 73 -18.02 18.02 1.71
N GLY A 74 -19.26 17.61 1.89
CA GLY A 74 -20.33 18.25 2.66
C GLY A 74 -19.85 19.16 3.79
N LYS A 75 -20.51 20.34 3.88
CA LYS A 75 -20.44 21.19 5.07
C LYS A 75 -21.88 21.42 5.51
N GLY A 76 -22.35 20.69 6.48
CA GLY A 76 -23.69 20.68 7.01
C GLY A 76 -24.63 21.80 6.54
N GLY A 77 -25.72 21.43 5.88
CA GLY A 77 -26.89 22.28 5.74
C GLY A 77 -27.01 23.19 4.52
N SER A 78 -26.24 23.00 3.44
CA SER A 78 -26.43 23.75 2.20
C SER A 78 -26.60 22.82 1.00
N THR A 79 -27.67 23.00 0.23
CA THR A 79 -27.99 22.24 -0.98
C THR A 79 -26.90 22.27 -2.07
N ALA A 80 -26.04 23.30 -2.05
CA ALA A 80 -24.88 23.39 -2.95
C ALA A 80 -23.75 22.41 -2.58
N GLN A 81 -23.78 21.80 -1.40
CA GLN A 81 -22.74 20.93 -0.86
C GLN A 81 -23.08 19.45 -1.04
N ASP A 82 -24.28 19.12 -1.46
CA ASP A 82 -24.68 17.77 -1.86
C ASP A 82 -24.20 17.39 -3.26
N GLN A 83 -23.57 18.33 -3.98
CA GLN A 83 -23.06 18.06 -5.30
C GLN A 83 -21.79 17.20 -5.20
N SER A 84 -21.79 16.12 -6.00
CA SER A 84 -20.60 15.31 -6.15
C SER A 84 -19.48 16.11 -6.83
N HIS A 85 -18.28 15.96 -6.32
CA HIS A 85 -17.07 16.42 -6.99
C HIS A 85 -16.52 15.26 -7.83
N ALA A 86 -16.60 15.36 -9.14
CA ALA A 86 -16.03 14.38 -10.05
C ALA A 86 -14.51 14.54 -10.13
N HIS A 87 -13.78 13.44 -9.95
CA HIS A 87 -12.31 13.45 -10.03
C HIS A 87 -11.79 13.44 -11.46
N GLY A 88 -12.59 12.99 -12.44
CA GLY A 88 -12.17 12.88 -13.84
C GLY A 88 -11.04 11.86 -14.08
N ILE A 89 -10.81 10.98 -13.11
CA ILE A 89 -9.78 9.95 -13.14
C ILE A 89 -10.43 8.63 -12.73
N ASP A 90 -10.12 7.55 -13.45
CA ASP A 90 -10.61 6.23 -13.11
C ASP A 90 -9.91 5.69 -11.87
N TYR A 91 -10.66 5.00 -11.03
CA TYR A 91 -10.12 4.25 -9.90
C TYR A 91 -10.11 2.75 -10.20
N GLY A 92 -9.06 2.06 -9.80
CA GLY A 92 -8.91 0.63 -10.00
C GLY A 92 -8.68 -0.12 -8.69
N LEU A 93 -9.25 -1.30 -8.58
CA LEU A 93 -8.94 -2.27 -7.51
C LEU A 93 -8.15 -3.41 -8.13
N PHE A 94 -6.98 -3.70 -7.59
CA PHE A 94 -6.19 -4.84 -8.06
C PHE A 94 -6.81 -6.18 -7.67
N ASP A 95 -6.72 -7.15 -8.58
CA ASP A 95 -6.70 -8.55 -8.19
C ASP A 95 -5.42 -8.79 -7.38
N ARG A 96 -5.59 -8.89 -6.08
CA ARG A 96 -4.50 -9.00 -5.12
C ARG A 96 -3.59 -10.20 -5.39
N ALA A 97 -4.20 -11.34 -5.73
CA ALA A 97 -3.45 -12.57 -6.01
C ALA A 97 -2.70 -12.48 -7.35
N ALA A 98 -3.33 -11.90 -8.37
CA ALA A 98 -2.68 -11.66 -9.65
C ALA A 98 -1.51 -10.69 -9.54
N LEU A 99 -1.67 -9.61 -8.76
CA LEU A 99 -0.61 -8.63 -8.52
C LEU A 99 0.59 -9.28 -7.80
N GLN A 100 0.33 -10.05 -6.73
CA GLN A 100 1.39 -10.73 -5.99
C GLN A 100 2.14 -11.73 -6.88
N ARG A 101 1.42 -12.56 -7.61
CA ARG A 101 1.99 -13.53 -8.55
C ARG A 101 2.84 -12.84 -9.62
N HIS A 102 2.36 -11.76 -10.20
CA HIS A 102 3.09 -10.99 -11.21
C HIS A 102 4.49 -10.57 -10.73
N TRP A 103 4.59 -10.08 -9.49
CA TRP A 103 5.88 -9.66 -8.94
C TRP A 103 6.75 -10.85 -8.53
N LEU A 104 6.16 -11.92 -7.98
CA LEU A 104 6.90 -13.14 -7.62
C LEU A 104 7.55 -13.81 -8.83
N GLU A 105 6.82 -13.93 -9.94
CA GLU A 105 7.34 -14.48 -11.20
C GLU A 105 8.51 -13.69 -11.77
N ARG A 106 8.61 -12.41 -11.44
CA ARG A 106 9.68 -11.51 -11.88
C ARG A 106 10.85 -11.42 -10.89
N ALA A 107 10.71 -12.04 -9.74
CA ALA A 107 11.67 -12.02 -8.62
C ALA A 107 12.40 -13.35 -8.44
N ASP A 108 12.52 -14.18 -9.48
CA ASP A 108 13.13 -15.51 -9.43
C ASP A 108 14.62 -15.51 -9.05
N GLY A 109 15.33 -14.42 -9.32
CA GLY A 109 16.73 -14.20 -8.93
C GLY A 109 16.91 -13.51 -7.57
N VAL A 110 15.84 -13.12 -6.88
CA VAL A 110 15.93 -12.47 -5.56
C VAL A 110 16.12 -13.50 -4.46
N VAL A 111 17.14 -13.30 -3.62
CA VAL A 111 17.37 -14.17 -2.45
C VAL A 111 16.49 -13.69 -1.30
N TRP A 112 15.44 -14.43 -0.99
CA TRP A 112 14.53 -14.15 0.11
C TRP A 112 15.00 -14.80 1.40
N HIS A 113 15.08 -13.99 2.48
CA HIS A 113 15.33 -14.44 3.83
C HIS A 113 14.06 -14.28 4.67
N GLN A 114 13.55 -15.36 5.24
CA GLN A 114 12.43 -15.27 6.18
C GLN A 114 12.96 -14.98 7.57
N ASP A 115 12.89 -13.71 7.99
CA ASP A 115 13.40 -13.25 9.29
C ASP A 115 12.78 -11.89 9.66
N THR A 116 13.04 -11.47 10.89
CA THR A 116 12.66 -10.14 11.40
C THR A 116 13.91 -9.30 11.56
N VAL A 117 13.90 -8.09 10.97
CA VAL A 117 15.00 -7.13 11.13
C VAL A 117 14.90 -6.48 12.50
N GLU A 118 15.99 -6.52 13.27
CA GLU A 118 16.10 -5.88 14.57
C GLU A 118 16.86 -4.55 14.50
N ARG A 119 17.93 -4.51 13.69
CA ARG A 119 18.81 -3.35 13.64
C ARG A 119 19.43 -3.15 12.26
N VAL A 120 19.58 -1.88 11.91
CA VAL A 120 20.23 -1.45 10.66
C VAL A 120 21.37 -0.50 11.03
N ASP A 121 22.60 -0.86 10.69
CA ASP A 121 23.81 -0.09 10.98
C ASP A 121 24.49 0.35 9.68
N VAL A 122 24.53 1.65 9.45
CA VAL A 122 25.22 2.23 8.29
C VAL A 122 26.69 2.42 8.61
N ASN A 123 27.57 1.75 7.84
CA ASN A 123 29.02 1.78 8.03
C ASN A 123 29.74 2.20 6.74
N GLY A 124 29.93 3.50 6.55
CA GLY A 124 30.60 4.01 5.36
C GLY A 124 29.83 3.69 4.09
N SER A 125 30.40 2.83 3.21
CA SER A 125 29.82 2.44 1.93
C SER A 125 28.92 1.19 1.99
N THR A 126 28.77 0.57 3.14
CA THR A 126 27.95 -0.62 3.35
C THR A 126 27.05 -0.47 4.57
N THR A 127 25.96 -1.20 4.57
CA THR A 127 24.99 -1.25 5.66
C THR A 127 24.87 -2.68 6.15
N ASN A 128 24.98 -2.89 7.46
CA ASN A 128 24.71 -4.17 8.11
C ASN A 128 23.28 -4.21 8.60
N VAL A 129 22.57 -5.27 8.27
CA VAL A 129 21.21 -5.55 8.74
C VAL A 129 21.24 -6.79 9.61
N CYS A 130 20.98 -6.62 10.90
CA CYS A 130 20.96 -7.68 11.90
C CYS A 130 19.52 -8.18 12.07
N CYS A 131 19.36 -9.49 12.01
CA CYS A 131 18.07 -10.17 12.12
C CYS A 131 17.92 -10.87 13.47
N ALA A 132 16.69 -11.15 13.87
CA ALA A 132 16.34 -11.82 15.13
C ALA A 132 16.92 -13.24 15.24
N SER A 133 17.15 -13.93 14.14
CA SER A 133 17.85 -15.23 14.11
C SER A 133 19.34 -15.14 14.47
N GLY A 134 19.91 -13.94 14.58
CA GLY A 134 21.35 -13.69 14.69
C GLY A 134 22.07 -13.58 13.33
N THR A 135 21.38 -13.78 12.23
CA THR A 135 21.93 -13.56 10.89
C THR A 135 22.23 -12.08 10.67
N THR A 136 23.36 -11.77 10.04
CA THR A 136 23.69 -10.41 9.61
C THR A 136 23.94 -10.41 8.10
N LEU A 137 23.18 -9.59 7.39
CA LEU A 137 23.34 -9.37 5.95
C LEU A 137 24.03 -8.02 5.70
N GLN A 138 24.83 -7.96 4.65
CA GLN A 138 25.51 -6.75 4.20
C GLN A 138 25.00 -6.32 2.84
N ALA A 139 24.73 -5.02 2.68
CA ALA A 139 24.32 -4.44 1.41
C ALA A 139 24.97 -3.07 1.19
N ARG A 140 25.09 -2.68 -0.08
CA ARG A 140 25.50 -1.31 -0.45
C ARG A 140 24.36 -0.31 -0.25
N LEU A 141 23.14 -0.75 -0.51
CA LEU A 141 21.91 0.03 -0.31
C LEU A 141 20.89 -0.83 0.44
N VAL A 142 20.21 -0.25 1.42
CA VAL A 142 19.06 -0.84 2.10
C VAL A 142 17.82 -0.01 1.79
N ILE A 143 16.75 -0.69 1.35
CA ILE A 143 15.45 -0.07 1.08
C ILE A 143 14.45 -0.57 2.11
N ASP A 144 13.95 0.33 2.96
CA ASP A 144 12.90 0.01 3.91
C ASP A 144 11.52 0.10 3.24
N ALA A 145 10.96 -1.07 2.92
CA ALA A 145 9.60 -1.28 2.42
C ALA A 145 8.74 -2.08 3.41
N SER A 146 9.05 -2.00 4.71
CA SER A 146 8.40 -2.74 5.79
C SER A 146 7.01 -2.22 6.17
N GLY A 147 6.54 -1.16 5.52
CA GLY A 147 5.21 -0.58 5.71
C GLY A 147 5.20 0.65 6.63
N SER A 148 4.03 0.99 7.17
CA SER A 148 3.80 2.27 7.85
C SER A 148 4.54 2.46 9.18
N ARG A 149 4.92 1.38 9.83
CA ARG A 149 5.60 1.46 11.14
C ARG A 149 7.05 1.91 11.04
N THR A 150 7.73 1.71 9.89
CA THR A 150 9.10 2.15 9.60
C THR A 150 10.04 2.16 10.82
N PRO A 151 10.27 1.02 11.50
CA PRO A 151 10.98 0.97 12.78
C PRO A 151 12.47 1.36 12.66
N HIS A 152 13.01 1.29 11.44
CA HIS A 152 14.42 1.57 11.16
C HIS A 152 14.68 3.01 10.71
N ILE A 153 13.64 3.83 10.60
CA ILE A 153 13.77 5.26 10.27
C ILE A 153 13.77 6.08 11.55
N ARG A 154 14.88 6.76 11.81
CA ARG A 154 14.97 7.70 12.94
C ARG A 154 14.15 8.94 12.63
N ARG A 155 13.15 9.23 13.45
CA ARG A 155 12.34 10.45 13.38
C ARG A 155 12.74 11.37 14.53
N PRO A 156 13.04 12.65 14.25
CA PRO A 156 13.43 13.61 15.30
C PRO A 156 12.27 13.96 16.24
N ASP A 157 11.03 13.90 15.73
CA ASP A 157 9.82 14.18 16.50
C ASP A 157 8.92 12.94 16.53
N GLN A 158 8.50 12.56 17.74
CA GLN A 158 7.60 11.44 18.00
C GLN A 158 6.20 11.92 18.40
N GLY A 159 5.76 13.03 17.83
CA GLY A 159 4.40 13.53 18.04
C GLY A 159 3.32 12.49 17.71
N PRO A 160 2.07 12.71 18.14
CA PRO A 160 0.97 11.78 17.88
C PRO A 160 0.76 11.60 16.38
N VAL A 161 0.71 10.34 15.93
CA VAL A 161 0.41 10.00 14.54
C VAL A 161 -1.09 9.85 14.40
N ALA A 162 -1.70 10.63 13.54
CA ALA A 162 -3.10 10.44 13.16
C ALA A 162 -3.28 9.10 12.44
N GLY A 163 -4.34 8.40 12.80
CA GLY A 163 -4.71 7.13 12.17
C GLY A 163 -6.13 7.20 11.61
N GLN A 164 -6.40 6.40 10.59
CA GLN A 164 -7.75 6.13 10.12
C GLN A 164 -8.10 4.69 10.44
N ALA A 165 -9.30 4.47 10.98
CA ALA A 165 -9.88 3.14 11.12
C ALA A 165 -10.98 3.00 10.07
N ALA A 166 -10.98 1.87 9.36
CA ALA A 166 -12.02 1.56 8.39
C ALA A 166 -12.68 0.23 8.76
N TYR A 167 -14.01 0.20 8.64
CA TYR A 167 -14.79 -1.01 8.68
C TYR A 167 -15.69 -1.05 7.46
N GLY A 168 -15.76 -2.19 6.77
CA GLY A 168 -16.55 -2.30 5.56
C GLY A 168 -17.02 -3.72 5.28
N VAL A 169 -17.98 -3.83 4.39
CA VAL A 169 -18.51 -5.09 3.86
C VAL A 169 -18.27 -5.11 2.36
N VAL A 170 -17.56 -6.12 1.90
CA VAL A 170 -17.39 -6.41 0.48
C VAL A 170 -18.28 -7.60 0.12
N GLY A 171 -19.12 -7.44 -0.91
CA GLY A 171 -20.04 -8.50 -1.29
C GLY A 171 -20.95 -8.10 -2.46
N ARG A 172 -21.84 -9.05 -2.79
CA ARG A 172 -22.91 -8.78 -3.76
C ARG A 172 -24.15 -8.32 -3.01
N PHE A 173 -24.67 -7.19 -3.41
CA PHE A 173 -25.86 -6.58 -2.80
C PHE A 173 -27.07 -6.86 -3.70
N SER A 174 -28.22 -7.21 -3.10
CA SER A 174 -29.48 -7.36 -3.82
C SER A 174 -29.99 -6.04 -4.41
N LYS A 175 -29.63 -4.94 -3.75
CA LYS A 175 -29.84 -3.58 -4.23
C LYS A 175 -28.50 -2.83 -4.08
N PRO A 176 -27.92 -2.35 -5.17
CA PRO A 176 -26.67 -1.60 -5.10
C PRO A 176 -26.81 -0.37 -4.18
N PRO A 177 -25.88 -0.12 -3.28
CA PRO A 177 -25.91 1.06 -2.40
C PRO A 177 -25.59 2.36 -3.15
N ILE A 178 -24.92 2.25 -4.30
CA ILE A 178 -24.53 3.35 -5.20
C ILE A 178 -24.83 2.96 -6.64
N GLU A 179 -24.80 3.94 -7.54
CA GLU A 179 -24.97 3.70 -8.99
C GLU A 179 -23.87 2.76 -9.51
N PRO A 180 -24.23 1.75 -10.30
CA PRO A 180 -23.26 0.85 -10.92
C PRO A 180 -22.22 1.62 -11.74
N GLY A 181 -20.94 1.26 -11.58
CA GLY A 181 -19.83 1.93 -12.27
C GLY A 181 -19.33 3.20 -11.59
N ARG A 182 -20.00 3.67 -10.54
CA ARG A 182 -19.54 4.77 -9.69
C ARG A 182 -18.69 4.24 -8.55
N PHE A 183 -17.68 5.03 -8.19
CA PHE A 183 -16.87 4.85 -6.99
C PHE A 183 -16.94 6.11 -6.15
N VAL A 184 -17.44 5.99 -4.93
CA VAL A 184 -17.46 7.09 -3.97
C VAL A 184 -16.22 7.00 -3.10
N LEU A 185 -15.23 7.83 -3.41
CA LEU A 185 -13.95 7.83 -2.70
C LEU A 185 -14.07 8.35 -1.28
N MET A 186 -14.84 9.43 -1.09
CA MET A 186 -15.11 10.00 0.24
C MET A 186 -16.47 10.68 0.23
N ASP A 187 -17.35 10.28 1.13
CA ASP A 187 -18.63 10.95 1.36
C ASP A 187 -18.68 11.49 2.79
N TYR A 188 -18.46 12.78 2.92
CA TYR A 188 -18.49 13.51 4.19
C TYR A 188 -19.86 14.17 4.45
N ARG A 189 -20.92 13.83 3.72
CA ARG A 189 -22.25 14.36 3.99
C ARG A 189 -22.69 13.93 5.38
N CYS A 190 -23.07 14.89 6.19
CA CYS A 190 -23.33 14.70 7.61
C CYS A 190 -24.74 15.15 8.04
N ASP A 191 -25.67 15.36 7.09
CA ASP A 191 -27.02 15.86 7.36
C ASP A 191 -27.84 14.94 8.26
N HIS A 192 -27.52 13.65 8.26
CA HIS A 192 -28.12 12.62 9.09
C HIS A 192 -27.57 12.56 10.53
N LEU A 193 -26.51 13.33 10.84
CA LEU A 193 -25.87 13.35 12.15
C LEU A 193 -26.42 14.44 13.05
N SER A 194 -26.46 14.20 14.37
CA SER A 194 -26.78 15.24 15.37
C SER A 194 -25.65 16.28 15.46
N GLU A 195 -25.92 17.44 16.07
CA GLU A 195 -24.88 18.47 16.29
C GLU A 195 -23.72 17.95 17.13
N GLU A 196 -23.99 17.12 18.13
CA GLU A 196 -22.97 16.49 18.96
C GLU A 196 -22.05 15.61 18.12
N GLN A 197 -22.62 14.75 17.29
CA GLN A 197 -21.85 13.87 16.38
C GLN A 197 -21.04 14.66 15.34
N ARG A 198 -21.53 15.82 14.89
CA ARG A 198 -20.78 16.68 13.95
C ARG A 198 -19.60 17.40 14.61
N SER A 199 -19.56 17.48 15.94
CA SER A 199 -18.43 18.05 16.69
C SER A 199 -17.28 17.07 16.89
N GLU A 200 -17.51 15.77 16.66
CA GLU A 200 -16.49 14.72 16.71
C GLU A 200 -15.59 14.75 15.46
N PRO A 201 -14.42 14.07 15.51
CA PRO A 201 -13.59 13.88 14.32
C PRO A 201 -14.42 13.32 13.15
N PRO A 202 -14.32 13.89 11.94
CA PRO A 202 -15.19 13.53 10.84
C PRO A 202 -14.97 12.09 10.39
N THR A 203 -16.06 11.39 10.12
CA THR A 203 -16.07 10.09 9.45
C THR A 203 -16.56 10.27 8.01
N PHE A 204 -16.28 9.32 7.16
CA PHE A 204 -16.74 9.31 5.78
C PHE A 204 -17.13 7.90 5.33
N LEU A 205 -18.03 7.84 4.37
CA LEU A 205 -18.36 6.60 3.66
C LEU A 205 -17.44 6.45 2.45
N TYR A 206 -17.07 5.21 2.21
CA TYR A 206 -16.28 4.77 1.06
C TYR A 206 -17.05 3.64 0.36
N ALA A 207 -17.42 3.79 -0.90
CA ALA A 207 -18.27 2.82 -1.58
C ALA A 207 -18.04 2.73 -3.09
#